data_74d11e715dcc71022c4f2944d18d5162
#
_entry.id   74d11e715dcc71022c4f2944d18d5162
#
_cell.length_a   1.000
_cell.length_b   1.000
_cell.length_c   1.000
_cell.angle_alpha   90.00
_cell.angle_beta   90.00
_cell.angle_gamma   90.00
#
_symmetry.space_group_name_H-M   'P 1'
#
loop_
_entity.id
_entity.type
_entity.pdbx_description
1 polymer ?
#
loop_
_entity_poly.entity_id
_entity_poly.type
_entity_poly.pdbx_seq_one_letter_code
_entity_poly.pdbx_strand_id
1 'polypeptide(L)'
;IVNQAATLRYRYGGRVACPIVVRAPVGGNVAGGLYHSQNPESWFVHRPGLMVVAPSTAWDAKGLLKAAIRDDNPAIYLEHKYLYRRAKGPVPEGDEIVPIGEAAVRRAGGDVTLVTYAAMVLPALEAADALAKEGIDVEVIDLRTLWPWDKTAVFASLDKTNRLLVV
;
A
#
# COMPACT_ATOMS: atom_id res chain seq x y z
N ILE A 1 -0.63 2.36 20.48
CA ILE A 1 -0.57 1.42 19.35
C ILE A 1 0.81 0.81 19.26
N VAL A 2 1.86 1.61 19.01
CA VAL A 2 3.25 1.16 18.70
C VAL A 2 3.94 0.39 19.83
N ASN A 3 3.61 0.64 21.09
CA ASN A 3 4.27 -0.01 22.23
C ASN A 3 3.50 -1.22 22.78
N GLN A 4 2.18 -1.23 22.67
CA GLN A 4 1.35 -2.30 23.27
C GLN A 4 0.65 -3.15 22.20
N ALA A 5 -0.19 -2.59 21.36
CA ALA A 5 -0.91 -3.36 20.35
C ALA A 5 0.06 -4.14 19.45
N ALA A 6 1.12 -3.49 18.97
CA ALA A 6 2.15 -4.11 18.13
C ALA A 6 2.83 -5.32 18.77
N THR A 7 3.05 -5.30 20.10
CA THR A 7 3.82 -6.33 20.79
C THR A 7 2.95 -7.36 21.52
N LEU A 8 1.64 -7.16 21.57
CA LEU A 8 0.74 -7.95 22.38
C LEU A 8 0.82 -9.44 22.07
N ARG A 9 0.70 -9.80 20.79
CA ARG A 9 0.75 -11.20 20.34
C ARG A 9 2.08 -11.87 20.68
N TYR A 10 3.19 -11.17 20.47
CA TYR A 10 4.53 -11.66 20.82
C TYR A 10 4.68 -11.88 22.33
N ARG A 11 4.30 -10.89 23.14
CA ARG A 11 4.43 -10.95 24.61
C ARG A 11 3.66 -12.11 25.24
N TYR A 12 2.54 -12.48 24.65
CA TYR A 12 1.70 -13.57 25.15
C TYR A 12 1.86 -14.88 24.35
N GLY A 13 2.96 -15.02 23.59
CA GLY A 13 3.29 -16.25 22.87
C GLY A 13 2.22 -16.68 21.87
N GLY A 14 1.59 -15.74 21.17
CA GLY A 14 0.56 -15.99 20.17
C GLY A 14 -0.84 -16.29 20.71
N ARG A 15 -1.02 -16.36 22.02
CA ARG A 15 -2.29 -16.72 22.67
C ARG A 15 -3.32 -15.59 22.74
N VAL A 16 -2.88 -14.36 22.52
CA VAL A 16 -3.72 -13.16 22.57
C VAL A 16 -3.70 -12.48 21.21
N ALA A 17 -4.88 -12.28 20.63
CA ALA A 17 -5.07 -11.50 19.42
C ALA A 17 -5.27 -10.01 19.75
N CYS A 18 -5.04 -9.14 18.76
CA CYS A 18 -5.32 -7.71 18.84
C CYS A 18 -5.98 -7.23 17.53
N PRO A 19 -7.22 -7.65 17.26
CA PRO A 19 -7.91 -7.40 15.99
C PRO A 19 -8.45 -5.96 15.93
N ILE A 20 -7.54 -4.98 15.82
CA ILE A 20 -7.91 -3.57 15.69
C ILE A 20 -7.45 -3.02 14.35
N VAL A 21 -8.30 -2.20 13.74
CA VAL A 21 -7.96 -1.43 12.54
C VAL A 21 -8.01 0.04 12.87
N VAL A 22 -6.88 0.72 12.72
CA VAL A 22 -6.78 2.17 12.86
C VAL A 22 -6.78 2.79 11.47
N ARG A 23 -7.90 3.38 11.08
CA ARG A 23 -8.02 4.14 9.84
C ARG A 23 -7.54 5.57 10.06
N ALA A 24 -6.64 6.03 9.21
CA ALA A 24 -6.10 7.37 9.27
C ALA A 24 -6.10 8.04 7.89
N PRO A 25 -6.84 9.16 7.72
CA PRO A 25 -6.69 9.99 6.53
C PRO A 25 -5.32 10.67 6.56
N VAL A 26 -4.51 10.46 5.51
CA VAL A 26 -3.14 10.96 5.41
C VAL A 26 -2.91 11.74 4.12
N GLY A 27 -1.74 12.32 3.96
CA GLY A 27 -1.28 12.91 2.71
C GLY A 27 -1.65 14.37 2.49
N GLY A 28 -0.85 15.00 1.64
CA GLY A 28 -0.98 16.39 1.22
C GLY A 28 -1.93 16.62 0.05
N ASN A 29 -1.73 17.76 -0.64
CA ASN A 29 -2.48 18.18 -1.83
C ASN A 29 -3.99 18.43 -1.61
N VAL A 30 -4.38 18.74 -0.38
CA VAL A 30 -5.78 19.02 0.02
C VAL A 30 -5.94 20.36 0.74
N ALA A 31 -4.89 21.18 0.74
CA ALA A 31 -4.85 22.48 1.42
C ALA A 31 -5.18 22.42 2.93
N GLY A 32 -4.83 21.29 3.59
CA GLY A 32 -5.14 21.05 5.00
C GLY A 32 -4.09 21.60 5.98
N GLY A 33 -3.05 22.26 5.48
CA GLY A 33 -1.94 22.77 6.29
C GLY A 33 -1.12 21.67 6.96
N LEU A 34 -0.26 22.07 7.89
CA LEU A 34 0.73 21.23 8.55
C LEU A 34 0.13 20.00 9.26
N TYR A 35 -0.95 20.21 10.00
CA TYR A 35 -1.52 19.15 10.84
C TYR A 35 -2.35 18.10 10.09
N HIS A 36 -2.80 18.43 8.87
CA HIS A 36 -3.68 17.57 8.08
C HIS A 36 -3.04 17.05 6.79
N SER A 37 -1.72 17.19 6.64
CA SER A 37 -1.01 16.80 5.40
C SER A 37 0.18 15.88 5.66
N GLN A 38 0.17 15.18 6.79
CA GLN A 38 1.26 14.29 7.17
C GLN A 38 1.14 12.92 6.49
N ASN A 39 2.30 12.31 6.26
CA ASN A 39 2.47 10.93 5.80
C ASN A 39 3.24 10.15 6.87
N PRO A 40 2.56 9.52 7.83
CA PRO A 40 3.19 8.92 8.99
C PRO A 40 3.60 7.45 8.78
N GLU A 41 3.67 6.97 7.55
CA GLU A 41 3.91 5.57 7.19
C GLU A 41 5.13 5.01 7.89
N SER A 42 6.26 5.75 7.87
CA SER A 42 7.53 5.32 8.45
C SER A 42 7.47 5.10 9.97
N TRP A 43 6.59 5.79 10.69
CA TRP A 43 6.40 5.59 12.12
C TRP A 43 5.83 4.22 12.45
N PHE A 44 4.97 3.70 11.58
CA PHE A 44 4.28 2.44 11.79
C PHE A 44 5.00 1.26 11.12
N VAL A 45 5.55 1.45 9.91
CA VAL A 45 6.33 0.41 9.21
C VAL A 45 7.55 -0.01 10.03
N HIS A 46 8.15 0.92 10.77
CA HIS A 46 9.30 0.64 11.62
C HIS A 46 8.95 -0.15 12.91
N ARG A 47 7.69 -0.51 13.12
CA ARG A 47 7.23 -1.22 14.33
C ARG A 47 6.81 -2.64 14.00
N PRO A 48 7.64 -3.67 14.34
CA PRO A 48 7.24 -5.07 14.20
C PRO A 48 5.93 -5.36 14.93
N GLY A 49 5.08 -6.17 14.28
CA GLY A 49 3.77 -6.57 14.81
C GLY A 49 2.60 -5.69 14.39
N LEU A 50 2.84 -4.61 13.64
CA LEU A 50 1.78 -3.85 12.94
C LEU A 50 1.74 -4.25 11.47
N MET A 51 0.54 -4.32 10.92
CA MET A 51 0.34 -4.28 9.47
C MET A 51 0.11 -2.82 9.04
N VAL A 52 0.68 -2.41 7.91
CA VAL A 52 0.53 -1.05 7.38
C VAL A 52 0.02 -1.14 5.95
N VAL A 53 -1.18 -0.66 5.72
CA VAL A 53 -1.92 -0.78 4.46
C VAL A 53 -2.18 0.60 3.88
N ALA A 54 -1.93 0.78 2.59
CA ALA A 54 -2.06 2.06 1.88
C ALA A 54 -2.62 1.85 0.45
N PRO A 55 -3.93 1.70 0.28
CA PRO A 55 -4.55 1.42 -1.01
C PRO A 55 -4.43 2.60 -1.98
N SER A 56 -4.37 2.29 -3.28
CA SER A 56 -4.35 3.28 -4.36
C SER A 56 -5.65 3.34 -5.17
N THR A 57 -6.46 2.28 -5.16
CA THR A 57 -7.69 2.15 -5.94
C THR A 57 -8.92 1.93 -5.06
N ALA A 58 -10.11 2.18 -5.61
CA ALA A 58 -11.37 1.91 -4.91
C ALA A 58 -11.59 0.40 -4.64
N TRP A 59 -11.16 -0.45 -5.58
CA TRP A 59 -11.16 -1.90 -5.41
C TRP A 59 -10.33 -2.34 -4.20
N ASP A 60 -9.07 -1.91 -4.17
CA ASP A 60 -8.16 -2.25 -3.08
C ASP A 60 -8.61 -1.67 -1.75
N ALA A 61 -9.15 -0.44 -1.77
CA ALA A 61 -9.65 0.19 -0.55
C ALA A 61 -10.75 -0.64 0.11
N LYS A 62 -11.67 -1.21 -0.66
CA LYS A 62 -12.70 -2.12 -0.13
C LYS A 62 -12.11 -3.46 0.31
N GLY A 63 -11.34 -4.11 -0.57
CA GLY A 63 -10.84 -5.46 -0.35
C GLY A 63 -9.82 -5.56 0.79
N LEU A 64 -8.88 -4.62 0.86
CA LEU A 64 -7.88 -4.56 1.93
C LEU A 64 -8.48 -4.16 3.28
N LEU A 65 -9.49 -3.28 3.31
CA LEU A 65 -10.17 -2.94 4.57
C LEU A 65 -10.90 -4.15 5.15
N LYS A 66 -11.58 -4.93 4.30
CA LYS A 66 -12.20 -6.18 4.72
C LYS A 66 -11.17 -7.19 5.24
N ALA A 67 -10.04 -7.34 4.55
CA ALA A 67 -8.94 -8.18 4.98
C ALA A 67 -8.42 -7.76 6.36
N ALA A 68 -8.15 -6.46 6.53
CA ALA A 68 -7.66 -5.92 7.79
C ALA A 68 -8.64 -6.10 8.97
N ILE A 69 -9.96 -5.97 8.73
CA ILE A 69 -10.99 -6.17 9.76
C ILE A 69 -11.07 -7.65 10.19
N ARG A 70 -10.75 -8.58 9.28
CA ARG A 70 -10.82 -10.02 9.52
C ARG A 70 -9.53 -10.63 10.06
N ASP A 71 -8.47 -9.83 10.14
CA ASP A 71 -7.18 -10.28 10.65
C ASP A 71 -7.11 -10.14 12.18
N ASP A 72 -6.42 -11.07 12.81
CA ASP A 72 -6.22 -11.11 14.28
C ASP A 72 -5.13 -10.13 14.76
N ASN A 73 -4.41 -9.50 13.86
CA ASN A 73 -3.31 -8.59 14.16
C ASN A 73 -3.70 -7.13 13.94
N PRO A 74 -3.04 -6.18 14.64
CA PRO A 74 -3.35 -4.76 14.51
C PRO A 74 -2.92 -4.21 13.15
N ALA A 75 -3.83 -3.53 12.47
CA ALA A 75 -3.61 -2.89 11.17
C ALA A 75 -3.71 -1.37 11.26
N ILE A 76 -2.75 -0.69 10.65
CA ILE A 76 -2.79 0.74 10.36
C ILE A 76 -3.21 0.89 8.89
N TYR A 77 -4.37 1.48 8.68
CA TYR A 77 -4.97 1.62 7.36
C TYR A 77 -4.92 3.09 6.93
N LEU A 78 -4.00 3.41 6.03
CA LEU A 78 -3.67 4.78 5.63
C LEU A 78 -4.43 5.15 4.35
N GLU A 79 -5.32 6.13 4.46
CA GLU A 79 -6.16 6.59 3.36
C GLU A 79 -5.65 7.92 2.83
N HIS A 80 -4.99 7.92 1.68
CA HIS A 80 -4.46 9.16 1.12
C HIS A 80 -5.57 10.05 0.59
N LYS A 81 -5.78 11.21 1.21
CA LYS A 81 -6.90 12.13 0.96
C LYS A 81 -6.98 12.63 -0.49
N TYR A 82 -5.85 12.77 -1.16
CA TYR A 82 -5.80 13.12 -2.58
C TYR A 82 -6.57 12.14 -3.45
N LEU A 83 -6.58 10.86 -3.09
CA LEU A 83 -7.24 9.80 -3.84
C LEU A 83 -8.78 9.79 -3.69
N TYR A 84 -9.34 10.31 -2.60
CA TYR A 84 -10.78 10.25 -2.34
C TYR A 84 -11.66 10.79 -3.48
N ARG A 85 -11.14 11.74 -4.25
CA ARG A 85 -11.85 12.33 -5.39
C ARG A 85 -11.26 11.98 -6.75
N ARG A 86 -10.10 11.33 -6.78
CA ARG A 86 -9.36 11.03 -8.01
C ARG A 86 -9.30 9.55 -8.35
N ALA A 87 -9.17 8.68 -7.36
CA ALA A 87 -9.21 7.24 -7.59
C ALA A 87 -10.64 6.79 -7.88
N LYS A 88 -10.96 6.69 -9.17
CA LYS A 88 -12.24 6.17 -9.65
C LYS A 88 -12.01 4.82 -10.32
N GLY A 89 -12.93 3.90 -10.10
CA GLY A 89 -12.85 2.57 -10.70
C GLY A 89 -13.96 1.65 -10.21
N PRO A 90 -14.04 0.45 -10.76
CA PRO A 90 -15.02 -0.53 -10.33
C PRO A 90 -14.80 -0.91 -8.86
N VAL A 91 -15.89 -1.13 -8.17
CA VAL A 91 -15.89 -1.69 -6.82
C VAL A 91 -16.70 -2.97 -6.87
N PRO A 92 -16.16 -4.13 -6.44
CA PRO A 92 -16.90 -5.38 -6.50
C PRO A 92 -18.12 -5.32 -5.59
N GLU A 93 -19.24 -5.88 -6.03
CA GLU A 93 -20.46 -5.96 -5.21
C GLU A 93 -20.36 -7.04 -4.13
N GLY A 94 -19.64 -8.10 -4.42
CA GLY A 94 -19.48 -9.26 -3.55
C GLY A 94 -18.57 -9.07 -2.35
N ASP A 95 -18.17 -10.21 -1.78
CA ASP A 95 -17.33 -10.29 -0.58
C ASP A 95 -15.86 -10.53 -0.92
N GLU A 96 -15.41 -10.00 -2.04
CA GLU A 96 -14.01 -10.08 -2.45
C GLU A 96 -13.10 -9.43 -1.42
N ILE A 97 -11.99 -10.08 -1.17
CA ILE A 97 -10.91 -9.64 -0.29
C ILE A 97 -9.67 -9.46 -1.13
N VAL A 98 -8.90 -8.42 -0.84
CA VAL A 98 -7.54 -8.27 -1.32
C VAL A 98 -6.61 -8.71 -0.21
N PRO A 99 -5.76 -9.73 -0.42
CA PRO A 99 -4.86 -10.21 0.61
C PRO A 99 -3.84 -9.14 1.04
N ILE A 100 -3.61 -9.06 2.35
CA ILE A 100 -2.56 -8.20 2.91
C ILE A 100 -1.21 -8.85 2.60
N GLY A 101 -0.25 -8.04 2.13
CA GLY A 101 1.10 -8.51 1.77
C GLY A 101 1.25 -8.92 0.31
N GLU A 102 0.22 -8.75 -0.51
CA GLU A 102 0.29 -8.95 -1.96
C GLU A 102 0.30 -7.61 -2.70
N ALA A 103 1.30 -7.39 -3.55
CA ALA A 103 1.37 -6.23 -4.44
C ALA A 103 0.48 -6.41 -5.68
N ALA A 104 0.28 -5.33 -6.42
CA ALA A 104 -0.38 -5.37 -7.72
C ALA A 104 0.53 -4.80 -8.80
N VAL A 105 0.73 -5.56 -9.88
CA VAL A 105 1.33 -5.01 -11.10
C VAL A 105 0.26 -4.18 -11.80
N ARG A 106 0.41 -2.85 -11.76
CA ARG A 106 -0.52 -1.90 -12.38
C ARG A 106 -0.26 -1.71 -13.86
N ARG A 107 0.97 -1.87 -14.25
CA ARG A 107 1.44 -1.86 -15.64
C ARG A 107 2.58 -2.86 -15.77
N ALA A 108 2.48 -3.77 -16.70
CA ALA A 108 3.58 -4.66 -17.04
C ALA A 108 4.64 -3.91 -17.84
N GLY A 109 5.91 -4.29 -17.67
CA GLY A 109 7.04 -3.71 -18.39
C GLY A 109 8.29 -4.56 -18.28
N GLY A 110 9.31 -4.28 -19.12
CA GLY A 110 10.52 -5.10 -19.23
C GLY A 110 11.84 -4.37 -18.94
N ASP A 111 11.86 -3.04 -18.90
CA ASP A 111 13.12 -2.29 -18.81
C ASP A 111 13.43 -1.75 -17.41
N VAL A 112 12.41 -1.35 -16.65
CA VAL A 112 12.56 -0.76 -15.32
C VAL A 112 11.43 -1.24 -14.41
N THR A 113 11.77 -1.65 -13.20
CA THR A 113 10.81 -1.87 -12.12
C THR A 113 10.62 -0.57 -11.34
N LEU A 114 9.41 -0.03 -11.32
CA LEU A 114 9.03 1.11 -10.49
C LEU A 114 8.10 0.63 -9.38
N VAL A 115 8.55 0.77 -8.13
CA VAL A 115 7.78 0.38 -6.95
C VAL A 115 7.25 1.62 -6.26
N THR A 116 5.96 1.63 -5.99
CA THR A 116 5.29 2.76 -5.35
C THR A 116 4.05 2.32 -4.57
N TYR A 117 3.32 3.28 -3.99
CA TYR A 117 2.07 3.02 -3.26
C TYR A 117 1.16 4.25 -3.20
N ALA A 118 -0.07 4.04 -2.79
CA ALA A 118 -1.07 5.09 -2.53
C ALA A 118 -1.16 6.13 -3.66
N ALA A 119 -1.05 7.42 -3.35
CA ALA A 119 -1.24 8.50 -4.32
C ALA A 119 -0.18 8.53 -5.42
N MET A 120 1.03 8.01 -5.16
CA MET A 120 2.12 8.03 -6.13
C MET A 120 1.93 7.01 -7.26
N VAL A 121 0.98 6.09 -7.14
CA VAL A 121 0.64 5.15 -8.23
C VAL A 121 0.14 5.90 -9.47
N LEU A 122 -0.67 6.96 -9.30
CA LEU A 122 -1.19 7.73 -10.43
C LEU A 122 -0.08 8.40 -11.25
N PRO A 123 0.79 9.25 -10.67
CA PRO A 123 1.87 9.87 -11.44
C PRO A 123 2.90 8.85 -11.94
N ALA A 124 3.08 7.70 -11.26
CA ALA A 124 3.95 6.64 -11.75
C ALA A 124 3.43 6.02 -13.05
N LEU A 125 2.12 5.79 -13.16
CA LEU A 125 1.48 5.31 -14.39
C LEU A 125 1.58 6.35 -15.51
N GLU A 126 1.33 7.62 -15.22
CA GLU A 126 1.47 8.71 -16.18
C GLU A 126 2.91 8.82 -16.71
N ALA A 127 3.90 8.70 -15.83
CA ALA A 127 5.32 8.71 -16.20
C ALA A 127 5.69 7.48 -17.05
N ALA A 128 5.20 6.29 -16.68
CA ALA A 128 5.43 5.06 -17.46
C ALA A 128 4.84 5.15 -18.87
N ASP A 129 3.66 5.75 -19.02
CA ASP A 129 3.02 5.97 -20.33
C ASP A 129 3.77 7.01 -21.18
N ALA A 130 4.38 8.02 -20.55
CA ALA A 130 5.23 8.97 -21.23
C ALA A 130 6.54 8.31 -21.73
N LEU A 131 7.21 7.54 -20.87
CA LEU A 131 8.43 6.83 -21.18
C LEU A 131 8.25 5.76 -22.26
N ALA A 132 7.09 5.13 -22.32
CA ALA A 132 6.77 4.16 -23.38
C ALA A 132 6.83 4.78 -24.78
N LYS A 133 6.53 6.08 -24.93
CA LYS A 133 6.65 6.82 -26.20
C LYS A 133 8.12 7.05 -26.60
N GLU A 134 9.03 6.96 -25.63
CA GLU A 134 10.48 7.05 -25.82
C GLU A 134 11.14 5.67 -25.95
N GLY A 135 10.33 4.59 -25.95
CA GLY A 135 10.80 3.21 -26.07
C GLY A 135 11.31 2.60 -24.78
N ILE A 136 10.95 3.17 -23.61
CA ILE A 136 11.30 2.64 -22.29
C ILE A 136 10.05 1.99 -21.67
N ASP A 137 10.13 0.69 -21.40
CA ASP A 137 9.01 -0.10 -20.89
C ASP A 137 9.09 -0.31 -19.38
N VAL A 138 8.32 0.50 -18.63
CA VAL A 138 8.33 0.53 -17.17
C VAL A 138 7.26 -0.40 -16.59
N GLU A 139 7.65 -1.34 -15.73
CA GLU A 139 6.72 -2.08 -14.87
C GLU A 139 6.41 -1.30 -13.61
N VAL A 140 5.12 -1.03 -13.36
CA VAL A 140 4.68 -0.29 -12.17
C VAL A 140 4.06 -1.26 -11.17
N ILE A 141 4.68 -1.37 -10.02
CA ILE A 141 4.23 -2.19 -8.89
C ILE A 141 3.67 -1.29 -7.80
N ASP A 142 2.40 -1.49 -7.49
CA ASP A 142 1.73 -0.89 -6.34
C ASP A 142 1.81 -1.85 -5.15
N LEU A 143 2.52 -1.47 -4.11
CA LEU A 143 2.70 -2.32 -2.92
C LEU A 143 1.40 -2.62 -2.19
N ARG A 144 0.43 -1.70 -2.19
CA ARG A 144 -0.83 -1.81 -1.45
C ARG A 144 -0.67 -2.01 0.06
N THR A 145 0.32 -2.80 0.45
CA THR A 145 0.70 -3.07 1.84
C THR A 145 2.17 -2.74 2.03
N LEU A 146 2.47 -1.82 2.95
CA LEU A 146 3.85 -1.39 3.22
C LEU A 146 4.55 -2.34 4.19
N TRP A 147 3.76 -3.01 5.06
CA TRP A 147 4.25 -4.08 5.91
C TRP A 147 3.11 -5.05 6.26
N PRO A 148 3.29 -6.35 6.02
CA PRO A 148 4.38 -6.94 5.23
C PRO A 148 4.29 -6.54 3.77
N TRP A 149 5.40 -6.22 3.10
CA TRP A 149 5.41 -5.93 1.68
C TRP A 149 5.71 -7.18 0.85
N ASP A 150 5.24 -7.20 -0.39
CA ASP A 150 5.40 -8.32 -1.32
C ASP A 150 6.82 -8.37 -1.91
N LYS A 151 7.72 -9.04 -1.21
CA LYS A 151 9.10 -9.26 -1.67
C LYS A 151 9.14 -10.07 -2.96
N THR A 152 8.27 -11.06 -3.07
CA THR A 152 8.27 -11.98 -4.21
C THR A 152 7.94 -11.25 -5.51
N ALA A 153 6.90 -10.44 -5.53
CA ALA A 153 6.53 -9.66 -6.71
C ALA A 153 7.63 -8.66 -7.10
N VAL A 154 8.19 -7.94 -6.11
CA VAL A 154 9.23 -6.93 -6.37
C VAL A 154 10.51 -7.59 -6.91
N PHE A 155 10.98 -8.67 -6.30
CA PHE A 155 12.21 -9.34 -6.76
C PHE A 155 12.01 -10.05 -8.10
N ALA A 156 10.85 -10.65 -8.36
CA ALA A 156 10.56 -11.25 -9.67
C ALA A 156 10.57 -10.18 -10.80
N SER A 157 10.07 -8.98 -10.52
CA SER A 157 10.17 -7.87 -11.46
C SER A 157 11.62 -7.39 -11.65
N LEU A 158 12.36 -7.25 -10.55
CA LEU A 158 13.75 -6.82 -10.58
C LEU A 158 14.64 -7.80 -11.33
N ASP A 159 14.44 -9.10 -11.14
CA ASP A 159 15.18 -10.16 -11.88
C ASP A 159 14.97 -10.05 -13.40
N LYS A 160 13.79 -9.58 -13.82
CA LYS A 160 13.47 -9.33 -15.22
C LYS A 160 14.11 -8.05 -15.75
N THR A 161 13.99 -6.95 -15.01
CA THR A 161 14.35 -5.60 -15.48
C THR A 161 15.78 -5.19 -15.14
N ASN A 162 16.38 -5.77 -14.10
CA ASN A 162 17.69 -5.39 -13.52
C ASN A 162 17.83 -3.90 -13.13
N ARG A 163 16.72 -3.18 -13.04
CA ARG A 163 16.68 -1.75 -12.68
C ARG A 163 15.51 -1.49 -11.75
N LEU A 164 15.78 -0.86 -10.62
CA LEU A 164 14.77 -0.55 -9.60
C LEU A 164 14.73 0.96 -9.32
N LEU A 165 13.54 1.50 -9.38
CA LEU A 165 13.20 2.82 -8.88
C LEU A 165 12.12 2.69 -7.80
N VAL A 166 12.30 3.35 -6.66
CA VAL A 166 11.30 3.44 -5.58
C VAL A 166 10.88 4.89 -5.42
N VAL A 167 9.57 5.14 -5.44
CA VAL A 167 9.00 6.49 -5.38
C VAL A 167 7.95 6.57 -4.27
#